data_331dce511f8dd65ef76cc5ed83355eea
#
_entry.id   331dce511f8dd65ef76cc5ed83355eea
#
_cell.length_a   1.000
_cell.length_b   1.000
_cell.length_c   1.000
_cell.angle_alpha   90.00
_cell.angle_beta   90.00
_cell.angle_gamma   90.00
#
_symmetry.space_group_name_H-M   'P 1'
#
loop_
_entity.id
_entity.type
_entity.pdbx_description
1 polymer ?
#
loop_
_entity_poly.entity_id
_entity_poly.type
_entity_poly.pdbx_seq_one_letter_code
_entity_poly.pdbx_strand_id
1 'polypeptide(L)'
;MNLTLLIFYTVLALGVSFLCSILEAVVLSIPNTQVAVWEKDGNRRGQLWAKLKADDAVKPLTAILTLNTIAHTMGAAGVGSEVQNQFGNEYLTIASVILTLAVLFLSEIIPKTLGTAYWRQLSLMTGHILNSITIALVFIIAPIQWMKKILPSADGQLVTRDDLVALADLGEEEGALMEDEETVIHNLLRLREIPITEVMTPRVVVTALQHDMTIRQVLDEYPVLRFSRMPVFSESIDDVQGVVIRSELLLAASRDEWARGVSEFMKPVEFLTTKQTVDVALDMLLERRQQFAVVQDEF
;
A
#
# COMPACT_ATOMS: atom_id res chain seq x y z
N MET A 1 -6.50 47.88 38.10
CA MET A 1 -6.29 47.23 36.76
C MET A 1 -5.79 45.80 36.97
N ASN A 2 -6.63 44.83 36.77
CA ASN A 2 -6.19 43.42 36.88
C ASN A 2 -5.73 42.90 35.51
N LEU A 3 -4.58 43.42 35.05
CA LEU A 3 -3.93 42.95 33.80
C LEU A 3 -3.64 41.46 33.83
N THR A 4 -3.58 40.88 35.03
CA THR A 4 -3.31 39.46 35.24
C THR A 4 -4.37 38.55 34.61
N LEU A 5 -5.67 38.89 34.71
CA LEU A 5 -6.73 38.08 34.09
C LEU A 5 -6.74 38.20 32.56
N LEU A 6 -6.49 39.40 32.04
CA LEU A 6 -6.35 39.59 30.59
C LEU A 6 -5.21 38.73 30.02
N ILE A 7 -4.04 38.79 30.68
CA ILE A 7 -2.86 37.94 30.27
C ILE A 7 -3.23 36.48 30.40
N PHE A 8 -3.87 36.06 31.49
CA PHE A 8 -4.27 34.65 31.69
C PHE A 8 -5.16 34.14 30.56
N TYR A 9 -6.24 34.86 30.20
CA TYR A 9 -7.13 34.46 29.10
C TYR A 9 -6.43 34.47 27.75
N THR A 10 -5.54 35.45 27.52
CA THR A 10 -4.74 35.51 26.27
C THR A 10 -3.78 34.34 26.18
N VAL A 11 -3.06 34.00 27.25
CA VAL A 11 -2.15 32.87 27.30
C VAL A 11 -2.91 31.55 27.18
N LEU A 12 -4.08 31.44 27.79
CA LEU A 12 -4.95 30.27 27.65
C LEU A 12 -5.38 30.07 26.19
N ALA A 13 -5.89 31.13 25.56
CA ALA A 13 -6.33 31.07 24.16
C ALA A 13 -5.18 30.68 23.21
N LEU A 14 -4.07 31.42 23.27
CA LEU A 14 -2.95 31.23 22.35
C LEU A 14 -2.17 29.97 22.68
N GLY A 15 -1.89 29.68 23.95
CA GLY A 15 -1.03 28.57 24.35
C GLY A 15 -1.66 27.18 24.14
N VAL A 16 -2.93 27.03 24.55
CA VAL A 16 -3.67 25.79 24.35
C VAL A 16 -3.91 25.55 22.84
N SER A 17 -4.28 26.59 22.11
CA SER A 17 -4.47 26.50 20.66
C SER A 17 -3.16 26.17 19.95
N PHE A 18 -2.04 26.77 20.33
CA PHE A 18 -0.70 26.44 19.81
C PHE A 18 -0.39 24.95 20.00
N LEU A 19 -0.61 24.43 21.20
CA LEU A 19 -0.40 23.02 21.49
C LEU A 19 -1.32 22.13 20.62
N CYS A 20 -2.62 22.43 20.56
CA CYS A 20 -3.58 21.70 19.75
C CYS A 20 -3.19 21.67 18.27
N SER A 21 -2.73 22.79 17.73
CA SER A 21 -2.31 22.93 16.34
C SER A 21 -1.06 22.09 16.02
N ILE A 22 -0.07 22.02 16.92
CA ILE A 22 1.07 21.10 16.77
C ILE A 22 0.60 19.64 16.79
N LEU A 23 -0.23 19.27 17.77
CA LEU A 23 -0.74 17.91 17.92
C LEU A 23 -1.49 17.45 16.66
N GLU A 24 -2.36 18.32 16.13
CA GLU A 24 -3.13 18.08 14.91
C GLU A 24 -2.20 17.86 13.70
N ALA A 25 -1.27 18.79 13.48
CA ALA A 25 -0.32 18.71 12.37
C ALA A 25 0.51 17.43 12.41
N VAL A 26 0.99 17.03 13.59
CA VAL A 26 1.75 15.78 13.75
C VAL A 26 0.89 14.56 13.46
N VAL A 27 -0.36 14.50 13.98
CA VAL A 27 -1.28 13.36 13.70
C VAL A 27 -1.53 13.19 12.22
N LEU A 28 -1.77 14.29 11.50
CA LEU A 28 -2.06 14.27 10.07
C LEU A 28 -0.82 13.96 9.23
N SER A 29 0.36 14.37 9.68
CA SER A 29 1.62 14.19 8.94
C SER A 29 2.22 12.79 9.07
N ILE A 30 1.85 11.99 10.07
CA ILE A 30 2.36 10.61 10.22
C ILE A 30 1.62 9.68 9.23
N PRO A 31 2.28 9.08 8.23
CA PRO A 31 1.65 8.12 7.34
C PRO A 31 1.28 6.82 8.06
N ASN A 32 0.18 6.17 7.64
CA ASN A 32 -0.21 4.87 8.18
C ASN A 32 0.85 3.79 7.92
N THR A 33 1.55 3.87 6.79
CA THR A 33 2.68 3.02 6.44
C THR A 33 3.82 3.12 7.46
N GLN A 34 4.14 4.33 7.92
CA GLN A 34 5.17 4.53 8.94
C GLN A 34 4.76 3.94 10.30
N VAL A 35 3.48 4.03 10.66
CA VAL A 35 2.96 3.39 11.89
C VAL A 35 3.10 1.88 11.81
N ALA A 36 2.76 1.27 10.67
CA ALA A 36 2.91 -0.17 10.44
C ALA A 36 4.38 -0.62 10.54
N VAL A 37 5.33 0.17 10.02
CA VAL A 37 6.76 -0.11 10.18
C VAL A 37 7.17 -0.09 11.64
N TRP A 38 6.79 0.95 12.40
CA TRP A 38 7.11 1.03 13.82
C TRP A 38 6.48 -0.10 14.67
N GLU A 39 5.30 -0.56 14.28
CA GLU A 39 4.62 -1.68 14.94
C GLU A 39 5.36 -3.00 14.68
N LYS A 40 5.76 -3.24 13.42
CA LYS A 40 6.54 -4.43 13.03
C LYS A 40 7.89 -4.50 13.73
N ASP A 41 8.54 -3.36 13.96
CA ASP A 41 9.81 -3.27 14.69
C ASP A 41 9.66 -3.46 16.22
N GLY A 42 8.44 -3.68 16.71
CA GLY A 42 8.17 -3.84 18.14
C GLY A 42 8.36 -2.57 18.97
N ASN A 43 8.41 -1.41 18.32
CA ASN A 43 8.65 -0.13 18.96
C ASN A 43 7.41 0.33 19.75
N ARG A 44 7.63 0.82 20.98
CA ARG A 44 6.54 1.40 21.80
C ARG A 44 5.79 2.54 21.08
N ARG A 45 6.48 3.27 20.20
CA ARG A 45 5.84 4.30 19.35
C ARG A 45 4.81 3.67 18.43
N GLY A 46 5.11 2.52 17.79
CA GLY A 46 4.21 1.82 16.89
C GLY A 46 2.90 1.45 17.58
N GLN A 47 2.97 0.80 18.73
CA GLN A 47 1.79 0.41 19.51
C GLN A 47 0.92 1.62 19.92
N LEU A 48 1.56 2.72 20.32
CA LEU A 48 0.87 3.94 20.72
C LEU A 48 0.16 4.58 19.51
N TRP A 49 0.85 4.72 18.38
CA TRP A 49 0.29 5.35 17.18
C TRP A 49 -0.71 4.45 16.46
N ALA A 50 -0.54 3.12 16.46
CA ALA A 50 -1.55 2.19 15.96
C ALA A 50 -2.88 2.36 16.69
N LYS A 51 -2.84 2.52 18.04
CA LYS A 51 -4.03 2.80 18.85
C LYS A 51 -4.64 4.18 18.58
N LEU A 52 -3.81 5.21 18.41
CA LEU A 52 -4.28 6.58 18.16
C LEU A 52 -4.82 6.77 16.74
N LYS A 53 -4.24 6.08 15.76
CA LYS A 53 -4.68 6.13 14.37
C LYS A 53 -5.76 5.12 14.00
N ALA A 54 -6.18 4.28 14.94
CA ALA A 54 -7.34 3.44 14.74
C ALA A 54 -8.57 4.29 14.36
N ASP A 55 -9.41 3.78 13.48
CA ASP A 55 -10.59 4.50 12.96
C ASP A 55 -10.26 5.89 12.37
N ASP A 56 -9.19 5.99 11.57
CA ASP A 56 -8.73 7.23 10.91
C ASP A 56 -8.44 8.37 11.90
N ALA A 57 -7.90 8.05 13.04
CA ALA A 57 -7.56 8.98 14.10
C ALA A 57 -8.74 9.84 14.62
N VAL A 58 -9.99 9.39 14.43
CA VAL A 58 -11.19 10.17 14.81
C VAL A 58 -11.17 10.54 16.30
N LYS A 59 -10.77 9.63 17.18
CA LYS A 59 -10.72 9.89 18.63
C LYS A 59 -9.76 11.03 19.00
N PRO A 60 -8.47 10.96 18.60
CA PRO A 60 -7.53 12.01 18.93
C PRO A 60 -7.86 13.34 18.23
N LEU A 61 -8.29 13.32 16.98
CA LEU A 61 -8.70 14.55 16.27
C LEU A 61 -9.90 15.21 16.92
N THR A 62 -10.91 14.44 17.35
CA THR A 62 -12.04 14.96 18.12
C THR A 62 -11.60 15.57 19.45
N ALA A 63 -10.66 14.93 20.14
CA ALA A 63 -10.12 15.47 21.40
C ALA A 63 -9.41 16.80 21.21
N ILE A 64 -8.57 16.90 20.17
CA ILE A 64 -7.87 18.14 19.81
C ILE A 64 -8.88 19.24 19.46
N LEU A 65 -9.84 18.95 18.58
CA LEU A 65 -10.85 19.91 18.14
C LEU A 65 -11.67 20.43 19.33
N THR A 66 -12.08 19.53 20.22
CA THR A 66 -12.84 19.91 21.43
C THR A 66 -12.04 20.85 22.32
N LEU A 67 -10.78 20.48 22.62
CA LEU A 67 -9.92 21.28 23.48
C LEU A 67 -9.61 22.64 22.84
N ASN A 68 -9.34 22.67 21.56
CA ASN A 68 -9.08 23.90 20.80
C ASN A 68 -10.31 24.84 20.78
N THR A 69 -11.49 24.27 20.55
CA THR A 69 -12.75 25.06 20.59
C THR A 69 -13.01 25.64 21.97
N ILE A 70 -12.82 24.89 23.04
CA ILE A 70 -12.93 25.37 24.40
C ILE A 70 -11.96 26.53 24.66
N ALA A 71 -10.70 26.36 24.29
CA ALA A 71 -9.66 27.36 24.47
C ALA A 71 -9.97 28.67 23.73
N HIS A 72 -10.39 28.57 22.47
CA HIS A 72 -10.76 29.75 21.68
C HIS A 72 -11.98 30.43 22.22
N THR A 73 -13.05 29.68 22.54
CA THR A 73 -14.32 30.29 23.00
C THR A 73 -14.16 30.95 24.38
N MET A 74 -13.59 30.23 25.34
CA MET A 74 -13.37 30.75 26.68
C MET A 74 -12.31 31.86 26.69
N GLY A 75 -11.25 31.70 25.94
CA GLY A 75 -10.18 32.68 25.82
C GLY A 75 -10.66 33.99 25.19
N ALA A 76 -11.37 33.91 24.04
CA ALA A 76 -11.92 35.10 23.37
C ALA A 76 -12.96 35.83 24.22
N ALA A 77 -13.87 35.07 24.84
CA ALA A 77 -14.87 35.66 25.75
C ALA A 77 -14.22 36.33 26.97
N GLY A 78 -13.21 35.67 27.56
CA GLY A 78 -12.45 36.21 28.70
C GLY A 78 -11.67 37.48 28.34
N VAL A 79 -10.95 37.47 27.20
CA VAL A 79 -10.23 38.64 26.70
C VAL A 79 -11.20 39.79 26.40
N GLY A 80 -12.32 39.50 25.71
CA GLY A 80 -13.33 40.49 25.40
C GLY A 80 -13.91 41.14 26.64
N SER A 81 -14.28 40.34 27.66
CA SER A 81 -14.79 40.83 28.93
C SER A 81 -13.77 41.71 29.67
N GLU A 82 -12.50 41.28 29.74
CA GLU A 82 -11.45 42.04 30.43
C GLU A 82 -11.11 43.34 29.69
N VAL A 83 -11.08 43.35 28.36
CA VAL A 83 -10.87 44.56 27.55
C VAL A 83 -12.03 45.55 27.79
N GLN A 84 -13.26 45.08 27.78
CA GLN A 84 -14.44 45.92 28.04
C GLN A 84 -14.38 46.54 29.44
N ASN A 85 -14.03 45.76 30.46
CA ASN A 85 -13.99 46.21 31.85
C ASN A 85 -12.83 47.16 32.10
N GLN A 86 -11.68 47.01 31.41
CA GLN A 86 -10.50 47.81 31.70
C GLN A 86 -10.30 49.02 30.79
N PHE A 87 -10.70 48.90 29.52
CA PHE A 87 -10.44 49.90 28.48
C PHE A 87 -11.74 50.52 27.90
N GLY A 88 -12.89 49.85 28.11
CA GLY A 88 -14.17 50.28 27.55
C GLY A 88 -14.54 49.66 26.23
N ASN A 89 -15.79 49.85 25.80
CA ASN A 89 -16.35 49.24 24.58
C ASN A 89 -15.65 49.68 23.28
N GLU A 90 -15.04 50.87 23.29
CA GLU A 90 -14.38 51.43 22.10
C GLU A 90 -13.20 50.59 21.63
N TYR A 91 -12.54 49.90 22.57
CA TYR A 91 -11.35 49.06 22.26
C TYR A 91 -11.70 47.60 21.94
N LEU A 92 -12.96 47.20 22.14
CA LEU A 92 -13.37 45.79 21.97
C LEU A 92 -13.12 45.27 20.54
N THR A 93 -13.49 46.07 19.54
CA THR A 93 -13.31 45.70 18.14
C THR A 93 -11.81 45.58 17.77
N ILE A 94 -10.98 46.53 18.20
CA ILE A 94 -9.54 46.51 17.94
C ILE A 94 -8.90 45.28 18.62
N ALA A 95 -9.25 45.06 19.90
CA ALA A 95 -8.72 43.89 20.64
C ALA A 95 -9.12 42.55 19.98
N SER A 96 -10.37 42.48 19.50
CA SER A 96 -10.84 41.25 18.79
C SER A 96 -10.09 41.01 17.50
N VAL A 97 -9.80 42.05 16.71
CA VAL A 97 -8.99 41.93 15.49
C VAL A 97 -7.55 41.48 15.82
N ILE A 98 -6.93 42.13 16.84
CA ILE A 98 -5.58 41.77 17.27
C ILE A 98 -5.54 40.32 17.76
N LEU A 99 -6.47 39.90 18.58
CA LEU A 99 -6.55 38.53 19.09
C LEU A 99 -6.76 37.53 17.95
N THR A 100 -7.64 37.83 16.98
CA THR A 100 -7.88 36.98 15.82
C THR A 100 -6.60 36.79 15.00
N LEU A 101 -5.86 37.86 14.71
CA LEU A 101 -4.60 37.80 14.00
C LEU A 101 -3.53 37.02 14.81
N ALA A 102 -3.47 37.27 16.12
CA ALA A 102 -2.57 36.53 17.01
C ALA A 102 -2.87 35.03 17.04
N VAL A 103 -4.15 34.64 17.13
CA VAL A 103 -4.58 33.24 17.05
C VAL A 103 -4.19 32.65 15.70
N LEU A 104 -4.52 33.32 14.60
CA LEU A 104 -4.24 32.83 13.26
C LEU A 104 -2.73 32.59 13.03
N PHE A 105 -1.89 33.60 13.30
CA PHE A 105 -0.47 33.51 13.02
C PHE A 105 0.29 32.71 14.09
N LEU A 106 0.12 33.04 15.37
CA LEU A 106 0.91 32.49 16.45
C LEU A 106 0.44 31.11 16.91
N SER A 107 -0.87 30.85 16.87
CA SER A 107 -1.39 29.56 17.38
C SER A 107 -1.94 28.61 16.34
N GLU A 108 -2.03 28.99 15.06
CA GLU A 108 -2.45 28.07 14.01
C GLU A 108 -1.36 27.90 12.93
N ILE A 109 -0.98 28.95 12.18
CA ILE A 109 -0.08 28.81 11.03
C ILE A 109 1.30 28.32 11.46
N ILE A 110 1.94 29.04 12.40
CA ILE A 110 3.29 28.72 12.84
C ILE A 110 3.36 27.30 13.44
N PRO A 111 2.52 26.92 14.43
CA PRO A 111 2.63 25.61 15.04
C PRO A 111 2.26 24.46 14.08
N LYS A 112 1.31 24.66 13.17
CA LYS A 112 1.00 23.65 12.13
C LYS A 112 2.20 23.42 11.21
N THR A 113 2.85 24.50 10.77
CA THR A 113 4.07 24.39 9.94
C THR A 113 5.20 23.68 10.69
N LEU A 114 5.41 24.00 11.96
CA LEU A 114 6.41 23.32 12.80
C LEU A 114 6.05 21.86 13.03
N GLY A 115 4.79 21.56 13.32
CA GLY A 115 4.29 20.19 13.52
C GLY A 115 4.49 19.32 12.28
N THR A 116 4.18 19.86 11.10
CA THR A 116 4.40 19.19 9.82
C THR A 116 5.88 18.98 9.51
N ALA A 117 6.73 19.98 9.74
CA ALA A 117 8.16 19.88 9.46
C ALA A 117 8.89 18.91 10.40
N TYR A 118 8.51 18.89 11.68
CA TYR A 118 9.22 18.12 12.72
C TYR A 118 8.43 16.92 13.28
N TRP A 119 7.44 16.41 12.56
CA TRP A 119 6.55 15.36 13.04
C TRP A 119 7.31 14.09 13.52
N ARG A 120 8.41 13.70 12.83
CA ARG A 120 9.21 12.53 13.20
C ARG A 120 9.80 12.65 14.59
N GLN A 121 10.31 13.84 14.94
CA GLN A 121 10.96 14.13 16.23
C GLN A 121 9.90 14.30 17.33
N LEU A 122 8.80 14.95 17.00
CA LEU A 122 7.69 15.24 17.91
C LEU A 122 6.77 14.04 18.17
N SER A 123 6.80 13.01 17.32
CA SER A 123 5.86 11.88 17.34
C SER A 123 5.72 11.21 18.71
N LEU A 124 6.81 10.99 19.46
CA LEU A 124 6.74 10.32 20.74
C LEU A 124 6.06 11.19 21.81
N MET A 125 6.46 12.44 21.93
CA MET A 125 5.90 13.40 22.87
C MET A 125 4.43 13.67 22.56
N THR A 126 4.11 13.96 21.30
CA THR A 126 2.74 14.16 20.80
C THR A 126 1.86 12.95 21.09
N GLY A 127 2.33 11.74 20.83
CA GLY A 127 1.57 10.53 21.08
C GLY A 127 1.16 10.36 22.56
N HIS A 128 2.06 10.63 23.50
CA HIS A 128 1.73 10.57 24.93
C HIS A 128 0.76 11.66 25.37
N ILE A 129 1.00 12.90 24.97
CA ILE A 129 0.09 14.03 25.28
C ILE A 129 -1.30 13.74 24.74
N LEU A 130 -1.36 13.30 23.49
CA LEU A 130 -2.63 13.05 22.82
C LEU A 130 -3.40 11.89 23.41
N ASN A 131 -2.71 10.80 23.80
CA ASN A 131 -3.34 9.70 24.53
C ASN A 131 -3.93 10.18 25.86
N SER A 132 -3.21 11.03 26.59
CA SER A 132 -3.70 11.60 27.86
C SER A 132 -4.92 12.48 27.67
N ILE A 133 -4.90 13.37 26.66
CA ILE A 133 -6.04 14.27 26.34
C ILE A 133 -7.25 13.42 25.89
N THR A 134 -7.04 12.41 25.05
CA THR A 134 -8.11 11.53 24.57
C THR A 134 -8.79 10.78 25.73
N ILE A 135 -8.00 10.31 26.70
CA ILE A 135 -8.54 9.65 27.90
C ILE A 135 -9.32 10.66 28.76
N ALA A 136 -8.77 11.84 28.98
CA ALA A 136 -9.42 12.88 29.79
C ALA A 136 -10.75 13.35 29.20
N LEU A 137 -10.86 13.40 27.86
CA LEU A 137 -12.05 13.85 27.14
C LEU A 137 -12.96 12.70 26.67
N VAL A 138 -12.76 11.49 27.16
CA VAL A 138 -13.50 10.29 26.70
C VAL A 138 -15.02 10.46 26.79
N PHE A 139 -15.50 11.14 27.82
CA PHE A 139 -16.94 11.37 28.02
C PHE A 139 -17.56 12.33 26.98
N ILE A 140 -16.77 13.24 26.38
CA ILE A 140 -17.19 14.09 25.26
C ILE A 140 -17.07 13.33 23.93
N ILE A 141 -16.04 12.50 23.79
CA ILE A 141 -15.75 11.74 22.57
C ILE A 141 -16.75 10.59 22.39
N ALA A 142 -17.20 9.95 23.46
CA ALA A 142 -18.09 8.79 23.41
C ALA A 142 -19.42 9.03 22.67
N PRO A 143 -20.15 10.15 22.87
CA PRO A 143 -21.35 10.47 22.09
C PRO A 143 -21.08 10.63 20.60
N ILE A 144 -19.95 11.23 20.23
CA ILE A 144 -19.54 11.44 18.83
C ILE A 144 -19.26 10.10 18.16
N GLN A 145 -18.62 9.17 18.86
CA GLN A 145 -18.39 7.81 18.36
C GLN A 145 -19.70 7.03 18.19
N TRP A 146 -20.65 7.22 19.10
CA TRP A 146 -21.96 6.61 18.97
C TRP A 146 -22.69 7.14 17.72
N MET A 147 -22.62 8.45 17.48
CA MET A 147 -23.19 9.08 16.30
C MET A 147 -22.53 8.57 15.00
N LYS A 148 -21.19 8.35 15.00
CA LYS A 148 -20.47 7.76 13.86
C LYS A 148 -20.99 6.36 13.50
N LYS A 149 -21.42 5.55 14.47
CA LYS A 149 -22.00 4.22 14.22
C LYS A 149 -23.35 4.26 13.50
N ILE A 150 -24.04 5.38 13.58
CA ILE A 150 -25.35 5.59 12.93
C ILE A 150 -25.17 6.14 11.51
N LEU A 151 -24.10 6.89 11.26
CA LEU A 151 -23.76 7.35 9.91
C LEU A 151 -23.12 6.20 9.12
N PRO A 152 -23.51 6.01 7.83
CA PRO A 152 -22.82 5.08 6.97
C PRO A 152 -21.34 5.47 6.91
N SER A 153 -20.48 4.59 7.36
CA SER A 153 -19.04 4.73 7.14
C SER A 153 -18.81 4.64 5.63
N ALA A 154 -18.19 5.63 5.02
CA ALA A 154 -17.51 5.40 3.76
C ALA A 154 -16.52 4.28 4.05
N ASP A 155 -16.69 3.13 3.38
CA ASP A 155 -15.77 2.01 3.51
C ASP A 155 -14.35 2.55 3.42
N GLY A 156 -13.55 2.23 4.44
CA GLY A 156 -12.16 2.67 4.49
C GLY A 156 -11.52 2.33 3.16
N GLN A 157 -10.81 3.28 2.57
CA GLN A 157 -10.16 3.10 1.28
C GLN A 157 -9.31 1.83 1.35
N LEU A 158 -9.83 0.76 0.79
CA LEU A 158 -9.04 -0.44 0.57
C LEU A 158 -7.96 -0.05 -0.43
N VAL A 159 -6.71 -0.24 -0.06
CA VAL A 159 -5.58 -0.02 -0.98
C VAL A 159 -5.88 -0.81 -2.25
N THR A 160 -6.05 -0.10 -3.34
CA THR A 160 -6.31 -0.68 -4.66
C THR A 160 -4.99 -1.05 -5.34
N ARG A 161 -5.05 -1.79 -6.43
CA ARG A 161 -3.86 -2.07 -7.23
C ARG A 161 -3.29 -0.82 -7.86
N ASP A 162 -4.16 0.08 -8.30
CA ASP A 162 -3.76 1.37 -8.87
C ASP A 162 -3.01 2.23 -7.86
N ASP A 163 -3.39 2.15 -6.57
CA ASP A 163 -2.64 2.81 -5.50
C ASP A 163 -1.23 2.21 -5.33
N LEU A 164 -1.08 0.88 -5.52
CA LEU A 164 0.23 0.24 -5.47
C LEU A 164 1.11 0.61 -6.66
N VAL A 165 0.52 0.72 -7.86
CA VAL A 165 1.21 1.21 -9.05
C VAL A 165 1.68 2.63 -8.82
N ALA A 166 0.79 3.54 -8.41
CA ALA A 166 1.14 4.92 -8.12
C ALA A 166 2.22 5.08 -7.03
N LEU A 167 2.23 4.17 -6.04
CA LEU A 167 3.29 4.14 -5.02
C LEU A 167 4.63 3.67 -5.60
N ALA A 168 4.63 2.75 -6.56
CA ALA A 168 5.86 2.32 -7.24
C ALA A 168 6.43 3.45 -8.11
N ASP A 169 5.58 4.15 -8.87
CA ASP A 169 5.96 5.31 -9.69
C ASP A 169 6.59 6.41 -8.82
N LEU A 170 5.94 6.76 -7.69
CA LEU A 170 6.49 7.73 -6.73
C LEU A 170 7.81 7.25 -6.11
N GLY A 171 7.95 5.94 -5.87
CA GLY A 171 9.17 5.34 -5.35
C GLY A 171 10.34 5.48 -6.31
N GLU A 172 10.10 5.40 -7.61
CA GLU A 172 11.09 5.63 -8.66
C GLU A 172 11.45 7.12 -8.75
N GLU A 173 10.46 8.01 -8.82
CA GLU A 173 10.67 9.47 -8.87
C GLU A 173 11.48 9.99 -7.67
N GLU A 174 11.26 9.45 -6.46
CA GLU A 174 11.99 9.82 -5.25
C GLU A 174 13.33 9.07 -5.10
N GLY A 175 13.68 8.18 -6.02
CA GLY A 175 14.92 7.41 -6.02
C GLY A 175 14.97 6.30 -4.95
N ALA A 176 13.81 5.88 -4.43
CA ALA A 176 13.67 4.75 -3.51
C ALA A 176 13.63 3.41 -4.26
N LEU A 177 13.22 3.41 -5.51
CA LEU A 177 13.24 2.28 -6.45
C LEU A 177 14.07 2.65 -7.67
N MET A 178 14.66 1.63 -8.30
CA MET A 178 15.27 1.76 -9.63
C MET A 178 14.18 1.59 -10.70
N GLU A 179 14.39 2.14 -11.89
CA GLU A 179 13.49 2.01 -13.04
C GLU A 179 13.16 0.53 -13.36
N ASP A 180 14.17 -0.35 -13.27
CA ASP A 180 13.98 -1.80 -13.48
C ASP A 180 13.08 -2.43 -12.40
N GLU A 181 13.18 -1.98 -11.14
CA GLU A 181 12.38 -2.49 -10.03
C GLU A 181 10.93 -2.04 -10.12
N GLU A 182 10.69 -0.79 -10.49
CA GLU A 182 9.36 -0.23 -10.78
C GLU A 182 8.69 -1.03 -11.90
N THR A 183 9.39 -1.22 -13.03
CA THR A 183 8.91 -1.99 -14.18
C THR A 183 8.52 -3.42 -13.80
N VAL A 184 9.30 -4.10 -12.95
CA VAL A 184 8.97 -5.43 -12.45
C VAL A 184 7.70 -5.43 -11.62
N ILE A 185 7.55 -4.47 -10.70
CA ILE A 185 6.35 -4.35 -9.87
C ILE A 185 5.11 -4.10 -10.75
N HIS A 186 5.21 -3.20 -11.71
CA HIS A 186 4.14 -2.86 -12.64
C HIS A 186 3.69 -4.08 -13.45
N ASN A 187 4.65 -4.81 -14.02
CA ASN A 187 4.36 -6.02 -14.79
C ASN A 187 3.73 -7.11 -13.91
N LEU A 188 4.21 -7.29 -12.67
CA LEU A 188 3.64 -8.26 -11.73
C LEU A 188 2.18 -7.96 -11.40
N LEU A 189 1.84 -6.69 -11.16
CA LEU A 189 0.46 -6.29 -10.86
C LEU A 189 -0.47 -6.48 -12.06
N ARG A 190 0.04 -6.43 -13.28
CA ARG A 190 -0.73 -6.62 -14.53
C ARG A 190 -0.89 -8.07 -14.96
N LEU A 191 -0.16 -9.04 -14.39
CA LEU A 191 -0.20 -10.46 -14.82
C LEU A 191 -1.62 -11.05 -14.88
N ARG A 192 -2.53 -10.60 -14.01
CA ARG A 192 -3.93 -11.05 -14.01
C ARG A 192 -4.77 -10.52 -15.16
N GLU A 193 -4.30 -9.50 -15.83
CA GLU A 193 -5.01 -8.87 -16.95
C GLU A 193 -4.55 -9.42 -18.30
N ILE A 194 -3.37 -10.07 -18.31
CA ILE A 194 -2.76 -10.57 -19.54
C ILE A 194 -3.30 -11.99 -19.81
N PRO A 195 -4.04 -12.21 -20.90
CA PRO A 195 -4.46 -13.53 -21.30
C PRO A 195 -3.26 -14.38 -21.72
N ILE A 196 -3.30 -15.68 -21.44
CA ILE A 196 -2.20 -16.58 -21.75
C ILE A 196 -1.87 -16.62 -23.24
N THR A 197 -2.83 -16.32 -24.09
CA THR A 197 -2.69 -16.27 -25.55
C THR A 197 -1.71 -15.21 -26.05
N GLU A 198 -1.44 -14.16 -25.23
CA GLU A 198 -0.47 -13.12 -25.59
C GLU A 198 0.98 -13.54 -25.35
N VAL A 199 1.22 -14.51 -24.46
CA VAL A 199 2.56 -14.96 -24.08
C VAL A 199 2.92 -16.36 -24.55
N MET A 200 1.92 -17.16 -24.98
CA MET A 200 2.15 -18.51 -25.47
C MET A 200 2.90 -18.52 -26.80
N THR A 201 3.65 -19.58 -27.04
CA THR A 201 4.23 -19.87 -28.36
C THR A 201 3.13 -20.35 -29.31
N PRO A 202 2.84 -19.64 -30.42
CA PRO A 202 1.80 -20.04 -31.35
C PRO A 202 2.12 -21.41 -32.01
N ARG A 203 1.06 -22.20 -32.26
CA ARG A 203 1.13 -23.55 -32.84
C ARG A 203 2.06 -23.66 -34.05
N VAL A 204 2.02 -22.68 -34.93
CA VAL A 204 2.74 -22.68 -36.21
C VAL A 204 4.28 -22.65 -36.09
N VAL A 205 4.78 -22.27 -34.91
CA VAL A 205 6.22 -22.18 -34.62
C VAL A 205 6.69 -23.23 -33.59
N VAL A 206 5.76 -24.05 -33.07
CA VAL A 206 6.09 -25.11 -32.11
C VAL A 206 6.80 -26.23 -32.81
N THR A 207 7.99 -26.62 -32.31
CA THR A 207 8.68 -27.86 -32.71
C THR A 207 8.20 -28.98 -31.80
N ALA A 208 7.48 -29.93 -32.33
CA ALA A 208 6.95 -31.09 -31.64
C ALA A 208 7.48 -32.37 -32.28
N LEU A 209 7.58 -33.46 -31.53
CA LEU A 209 8.04 -34.78 -31.99
C LEU A 209 6.87 -35.73 -32.04
N GLN A 210 6.88 -36.63 -33.04
CA GLN A 210 5.89 -37.70 -33.11
C GLN A 210 6.27 -38.84 -32.15
N HIS A 211 5.28 -39.38 -31.48
CA HIS A 211 5.46 -40.30 -30.35
C HIS A 211 6.17 -41.62 -30.71
N ASP A 212 6.02 -42.09 -31.96
CA ASP A 212 6.58 -43.34 -32.48
C ASP A 212 7.95 -43.19 -33.11
N MET A 213 8.49 -41.96 -33.20
CA MET A 213 9.86 -41.73 -33.69
C MET A 213 10.90 -42.39 -32.78
N THR A 214 11.94 -42.91 -33.37
CA THR A 214 13.15 -43.34 -32.65
C THR A 214 14.10 -42.15 -32.46
N ILE A 215 15.03 -42.27 -31.51
CA ILE A 215 16.08 -41.24 -31.28
C ILE A 215 16.86 -40.95 -32.58
N ARG A 216 17.15 -41.97 -33.38
CA ARG A 216 17.84 -41.83 -34.68
C ARG A 216 17.00 -40.94 -35.61
N GLN A 217 15.73 -41.24 -35.79
CA GLN A 217 14.85 -40.47 -36.67
C GLN A 217 14.72 -39.00 -36.20
N VAL A 218 14.63 -38.78 -34.89
CA VAL A 218 14.58 -37.40 -34.35
C VAL A 218 15.83 -36.61 -34.71
N LEU A 219 17.05 -37.20 -34.57
CA LEU A 219 18.28 -36.47 -34.84
C LEU A 219 18.60 -36.38 -36.35
N ASP A 220 18.08 -37.31 -37.19
CA ASP A 220 18.14 -37.21 -38.64
C ASP A 220 17.24 -36.11 -39.16
N GLU A 221 16.02 -35.95 -38.63
CA GLU A 221 15.07 -34.92 -39.02
C GLU A 221 15.41 -33.54 -38.41
N TYR A 222 15.86 -33.54 -37.15
CA TYR A 222 16.27 -32.34 -36.41
C TYR A 222 17.74 -32.42 -35.97
N PRO A 223 18.72 -32.19 -36.87
CA PRO A 223 20.13 -32.28 -36.53
C PRO A 223 20.58 -31.37 -35.40
N VAL A 224 19.81 -30.25 -35.17
CA VAL A 224 20.02 -29.35 -34.07
C VAL A 224 18.70 -29.17 -33.30
N LEU A 225 18.61 -29.78 -32.13
CA LEU A 225 17.51 -29.61 -31.22
C LEU A 225 17.63 -28.26 -30.49
N ARG A 226 16.92 -27.25 -30.96
CA ARG A 226 17.02 -25.86 -30.45
C ARG A 226 16.37 -25.68 -29.10
N PHE A 227 15.30 -26.44 -28.81
CA PHE A 227 14.49 -26.26 -27.62
C PHE A 227 14.84 -27.28 -26.54
N SER A 228 14.82 -26.86 -25.27
CA SER A 228 15.11 -27.74 -24.14
C SER A 228 13.99 -28.73 -23.85
N ARG A 229 12.75 -28.38 -24.21
CA ARG A 229 11.55 -29.19 -24.04
C ARG A 229 10.76 -29.15 -25.34
N MET A 230 10.28 -30.29 -25.75
CA MET A 230 9.50 -30.42 -26.98
C MET A 230 8.26 -31.25 -26.70
N PRO A 231 7.06 -30.75 -27.08
CA PRO A 231 5.85 -31.57 -27.00
C PRO A 231 5.98 -32.86 -27.83
N VAL A 232 5.31 -33.90 -27.37
CA VAL A 232 5.16 -35.15 -28.08
C VAL A 232 3.69 -35.35 -28.41
N PHE A 233 3.38 -35.59 -29.66
CA PHE A 233 2.02 -35.79 -30.15
C PHE A 233 1.85 -37.19 -30.73
N SER A 234 0.60 -37.69 -30.79
CA SER A 234 0.26 -38.98 -31.36
C SER A 234 -0.05 -38.88 -32.86
N GLU A 235 -1.30 -38.58 -33.20
CA GLU A 235 -1.74 -38.52 -34.62
C GLU A 235 -1.52 -37.15 -35.25
N SER A 236 -1.73 -36.09 -34.50
CA SER A 236 -1.53 -34.72 -34.94
C SER A 236 -0.98 -33.85 -33.81
N ILE A 237 -0.44 -32.68 -34.15
CA ILE A 237 0.07 -31.71 -33.17
C ILE A 237 -1.02 -31.22 -32.21
N ASP A 238 -2.30 -31.50 -32.48
CA ASP A 238 -3.42 -31.17 -31.62
C ASP A 238 -3.63 -32.26 -30.54
N ASP A 239 -3.03 -33.43 -30.71
CA ASP A 239 -3.08 -34.53 -29.74
C ASP A 239 -1.76 -34.67 -29.01
N VAL A 240 -1.41 -33.67 -28.19
CA VAL A 240 -0.20 -33.69 -27.38
C VAL A 240 -0.39 -34.64 -26.19
N GLN A 241 0.49 -35.63 -26.11
CA GLN A 241 0.48 -36.67 -25.08
C GLN A 241 1.44 -36.39 -23.92
N GLY A 242 2.46 -35.57 -24.16
CA GLY A 242 3.46 -35.25 -23.14
C GLY A 242 4.57 -34.36 -23.63
N VAL A 243 5.67 -34.32 -22.91
CA VAL A 243 6.84 -33.52 -23.20
C VAL A 243 8.10 -34.32 -23.02
N VAL A 244 9.09 -34.16 -23.92
CA VAL A 244 10.42 -34.72 -23.75
C VAL A 244 11.48 -33.66 -23.51
N ILE A 245 12.52 -34.04 -22.78
CA ILE A 245 13.62 -33.13 -22.43
C ILE A 245 14.80 -33.45 -23.36
N ARG A 246 15.27 -32.43 -24.09
CA ARG A 246 16.39 -32.56 -25.05
C ARG A 246 17.60 -33.29 -24.48
N SER A 247 18.01 -32.97 -23.23
CA SER A 247 19.18 -33.57 -22.61
C SER A 247 19.05 -35.09 -22.41
N GLU A 248 17.85 -35.60 -22.19
CA GLU A 248 17.58 -37.03 -22.01
C GLU A 248 17.72 -37.79 -23.36
N LEU A 249 17.18 -37.19 -24.45
CA LEU A 249 17.34 -37.74 -25.78
C LEU A 249 18.82 -37.76 -26.22
N LEU A 250 19.54 -36.67 -26.00
CA LEU A 250 20.97 -36.57 -26.34
C LEU A 250 21.83 -37.51 -25.49
N LEU A 251 21.47 -37.71 -24.22
CA LEU A 251 22.16 -38.67 -23.35
C LEU A 251 21.96 -40.08 -23.84
N ALA A 252 20.76 -40.48 -24.25
CA ALA A 252 20.49 -41.78 -24.81
C ALA A 252 21.23 -41.99 -26.16
N ALA A 253 21.25 -40.96 -27.03
CA ALA A 253 22.04 -41.00 -28.26
C ALA A 253 23.55 -41.20 -27.99
N SER A 254 24.08 -40.53 -26.96
CA SER A 254 25.51 -40.70 -26.57
C SER A 254 25.87 -42.08 -26.02
N ARG A 255 24.86 -42.90 -25.69
CA ARG A 255 25.00 -44.29 -25.23
C ARG A 255 24.70 -45.31 -26.34
N ASP A 256 24.60 -44.85 -27.58
CA ASP A 256 24.25 -45.64 -28.74
C ASP A 256 22.84 -46.28 -28.68
N GLU A 257 21.92 -45.71 -27.88
CA GLU A 257 20.53 -46.19 -27.70
C GLU A 257 19.61 -45.69 -28.85
N TRP A 258 20.08 -45.70 -30.08
CA TRP A 258 19.45 -45.12 -31.26
C TRP A 258 18.05 -45.68 -31.60
N ALA A 259 17.79 -46.93 -31.22
CA ALA A 259 16.54 -47.62 -31.54
C ALA A 259 15.40 -47.33 -30.52
N ARG A 260 15.71 -46.65 -29.42
CA ARG A 260 14.68 -46.31 -28.40
C ARG A 260 13.70 -45.29 -28.95
N GLY A 261 12.45 -45.46 -28.56
CA GLY A 261 11.37 -44.55 -28.96
C GLY A 261 11.31 -43.31 -28.11
N VAL A 262 10.86 -42.19 -28.69
CA VAL A 262 10.59 -40.91 -28.00
C VAL A 262 9.61 -41.10 -26.84
N SER A 263 8.62 -41.97 -26.99
CA SER A 263 7.60 -42.29 -25.98
C SER A 263 8.18 -42.79 -24.64
N GLU A 264 9.36 -43.43 -24.66
CA GLU A 264 10.02 -43.89 -23.45
C GLU A 264 10.57 -42.76 -22.56
N PHE A 265 10.83 -41.60 -23.14
CA PHE A 265 11.35 -40.41 -22.48
C PHE A 265 10.27 -39.38 -22.20
N MET A 266 9.03 -39.67 -22.54
CA MET A 266 7.91 -38.76 -22.39
C MET A 266 7.53 -38.57 -20.92
N LYS A 267 7.37 -37.34 -20.55
CA LYS A 267 6.89 -36.91 -19.20
C LYS A 267 5.50 -36.31 -19.33
N PRO A 268 4.69 -36.40 -18.27
CA PRO A 268 3.38 -35.76 -18.26
C PRO A 268 3.53 -34.24 -18.42
N VAL A 269 2.55 -33.63 -19.07
CA VAL A 269 2.48 -32.19 -19.30
C VAL A 269 1.15 -31.67 -18.73
N GLU A 270 1.18 -30.45 -18.20
CA GLU A 270 -0.02 -29.78 -17.74
C GLU A 270 -0.68 -29.03 -18.90
N PHE A 271 -2.02 -28.99 -18.86
CA PHE A 271 -2.83 -28.31 -19.87
C PHE A 271 -3.50 -27.08 -19.27
N LEU A 272 -3.48 -25.99 -20.03
CA LEU A 272 -4.13 -24.73 -19.73
C LEU A 272 -5.13 -24.41 -20.83
N THR A 273 -6.15 -23.63 -20.52
CA THR A 273 -7.12 -23.16 -21.51
C THR A 273 -6.80 -21.74 -21.97
N THR A 274 -7.18 -21.38 -23.18
CA THR A 274 -6.99 -20.02 -23.74
C THR A 274 -7.67 -18.92 -22.94
N LYS A 275 -8.66 -19.26 -22.09
CA LYS A 275 -9.37 -18.32 -21.22
C LYS A 275 -8.62 -17.95 -19.96
N GLN A 276 -7.56 -18.66 -19.63
CA GLN A 276 -6.77 -18.41 -18.44
C GLN A 276 -5.80 -17.24 -18.64
N THR A 277 -5.45 -16.61 -17.54
CA THR A 277 -4.49 -15.51 -17.49
C THR A 277 -3.10 -15.97 -17.08
N VAL A 278 -2.10 -15.13 -17.30
CA VAL A 278 -0.70 -15.46 -17.05
C VAL A 278 -0.43 -15.76 -15.58
N ASP A 279 -1.11 -15.09 -14.65
CA ASP A 279 -0.98 -15.36 -13.20
C ASP A 279 -1.42 -16.79 -12.85
N VAL A 280 -2.55 -17.25 -13.38
CA VAL A 280 -3.05 -18.62 -13.16
C VAL A 280 -2.09 -19.65 -13.71
N ALA A 281 -1.53 -19.39 -14.90
CA ALA A 281 -0.53 -20.25 -15.50
C ALA A 281 0.75 -20.30 -14.66
N LEU A 282 1.22 -19.17 -14.17
CA LEU A 282 2.40 -19.06 -13.32
C LEU A 282 2.21 -19.82 -11.99
N ASP A 283 1.08 -19.60 -11.32
CA ASP A 283 0.77 -20.27 -10.06
C ASP A 283 0.75 -21.79 -10.24
N MET A 284 0.10 -22.30 -11.29
CA MET A 284 0.04 -23.72 -11.60
C MET A 284 1.43 -24.30 -11.87
N LEU A 285 2.26 -23.61 -12.67
CA LEU A 285 3.63 -24.05 -12.97
C LEU A 285 4.50 -24.09 -11.71
N LEU A 286 4.36 -23.11 -10.81
CA LEU A 286 5.09 -23.04 -9.54
C LEU A 286 4.64 -24.14 -8.57
N GLU A 287 3.34 -24.34 -8.37
CA GLU A 287 2.80 -25.38 -7.50
C GLU A 287 3.19 -26.78 -7.95
N ARG A 288 3.09 -27.04 -9.26
CA ARG A 288 3.44 -28.32 -9.87
C ARG A 288 4.94 -28.51 -10.10
N ARG A 289 5.75 -27.49 -9.84
CA ARG A 289 7.19 -27.43 -10.15
C ARG A 289 7.48 -27.78 -11.61
N GLN A 290 6.58 -27.40 -12.50
CA GLN A 290 6.70 -27.58 -13.93
C GLN A 290 7.29 -26.32 -14.57
N GLN A 291 7.95 -26.49 -15.71
CA GLN A 291 8.53 -25.39 -16.49
C GLN A 291 7.96 -25.32 -17.89
N PHE A 292 6.88 -26.06 -18.14
CA PHE A 292 6.25 -26.20 -19.44
C PHE A 292 4.78 -26.60 -19.25
N ALA A 293 3.90 -25.97 -20.02
CA ALA A 293 2.50 -26.33 -20.12
C ALA A 293 2.06 -26.21 -21.59
N VAL A 294 1.00 -26.91 -21.95
CA VAL A 294 0.36 -26.82 -23.25
C VAL A 294 -0.92 -26.01 -23.10
N VAL A 295 -1.13 -25.03 -23.98
CA VAL A 295 -2.38 -24.27 -24.02
C VAL A 295 -3.30 -24.93 -25.05
N GLN A 296 -4.50 -25.31 -24.63
CA GLN A 296 -5.53 -25.91 -25.49
C GLN A 296 -6.68 -24.93 -25.70
N ASP A 297 -7.23 -24.92 -26.89
CA ASP A 297 -8.49 -24.30 -27.20
C ASP A 297 -9.66 -25.25 -26.86
N GLU A 298 -10.89 -24.73 -26.79
CA GLU A 298 -12.07 -25.49 -26.44
C GLU A 298 -12.65 -26.36 -27.60
N PHE A 299 -11.94 -26.48 -28.70
CA PHE A 299 -12.37 -27.23 -29.91
C PHE A 299 -11.59 -28.50 -30.12
#